data_de79cff236174aef490617589ac32150
#
_entry.id   de79cff236174aef490617589ac32150
#
_cell.length_a   1.000
_cell.length_b   1.000
_cell.length_c   1.000
_cell.angle_alpha   90.00
_cell.angle_beta   90.00
_cell.angle_gamma   90.00
#
_symmetry.space_group_name_H-M   'P 1'
#
loop_
_entity.id
_entity.type
_entity.pdbx_description
1 polymer ?
#
loop_
_entity_poly.entity_id
_entity_poly.type
_entity_poly.pdbx_seq_one_letter_code
_entity_poly.pdbx_strand_id
1 'polypeptide(L)'
;MKVEDILKNIMDEKNMSKAQLGRAVGVVTAEEAKEKPSKATDIINKRMKQKNISVNVLSEMLAAMGYTMVIVPAGPKLKDGEYEVSVNE
;
A
#
# COMPACT_ATOMS: atom_id res chain seq x y z
N MET A 1 -4.20 12.84 3.55
CA MET A 1 -2.86 12.21 3.74
C MET A 1 -2.32 11.74 2.40
N LYS A 2 -1.02 11.78 2.25
CA LYS A 2 -0.36 11.20 1.09
C LYS A 2 -0.52 9.68 1.09
N VAL A 3 -0.58 9.09 -0.10
CA VAL A 3 -0.68 7.62 -0.23
C VAL A 3 0.46 6.91 0.51
N GLU A 4 1.68 7.42 0.38
CA GLU A 4 2.84 6.83 1.08
C GLU A 4 2.62 6.75 2.58
N ASP A 5 2.11 7.82 3.19
CA ASP A 5 1.88 7.87 4.63
C ASP A 5 0.74 6.93 5.07
N ILE A 6 -0.32 6.86 4.26
CA ILE A 6 -1.43 5.93 4.52
C ILE A 6 -0.92 4.50 4.52
N LEU A 7 -0.15 4.11 3.50
CA LEU A 7 0.39 2.76 3.39
C LEU A 7 1.33 2.44 4.54
N LYS A 8 2.18 3.38 4.94
CA LYS A 8 3.07 3.19 6.10
C LYS A 8 2.27 2.96 7.38
N ASN A 9 1.23 3.76 7.62
CA ASN A 9 0.41 3.63 8.82
C ASN A 9 -0.29 2.26 8.88
N ILE A 10 -0.85 1.82 7.76
CA ILE A 10 -1.52 0.52 7.69
C ILE A 10 -0.52 -0.62 7.90
N MET A 11 0.66 -0.53 7.26
CA MET A 11 1.71 -1.52 7.44
C MET A 11 2.16 -1.62 8.89
N ASP A 12 2.31 -0.49 9.57
CA ASP A 12 2.67 -0.47 10.99
C ASP A 12 1.59 -1.11 11.84
N GLU A 13 0.32 -0.80 11.60
CA GLU A 13 -0.80 -1.42 12.32
C GLU A 13 -0.84 -2.93 12.14
N LYS A 14 -0.51 -3.42 10.95
CA LYS A 14 -0.54 -4.84 10.61
C LYS A 14 0.78 -5.56 10.91
N ASN A 15 1.79 -4.85 11.40
CA ASN A 15 3.13 -5.40 11.59
C ASN A 15 3.67 -6.04 10.31
N MET A 16 3.39 -5.42 9.18
CA MET A 16 3.77 -5.94 7.86
C MET A 16 4.96 -5.18 7.31
N SER A 17 6.01 -5.91 6.93
CA SER A 17 7.16 -5.31 6.25
C SER A 17 6.87 -5.10 4.75
N LYS A 18 7.67 -4.26 4.11
CA LYS A 18 7.56 -4.06 2.65
C LYS A 18 7.80 -5.35 1.88
N ALA A 19 8.73 -6.20 2.35
CA ALA A 19 8.98 -7.51 1.75
C ALA A 19 7.75 -8.41 1.85
N GLN A 20 7.09 -8.44 3.00
CA GLN A 20 5.86 -9.21 3.20
C GLN A 20 4.73 -8.68 2.31
N LEU A 21 4.57 -7.38 2.24
CA LEU A 21 3.57 -6.76 1.36
C LEU A 21 3.84 -7.12 -0.10
N GLY A 22 5.09 -7.02 -0.54
CA GLY A 22 5.47 -7.37 -1.91
C GLY A 22 5.16 -8.82 -2.26
N ARG A 23 5.41 -9.75 -1.33
CA ARG A 23 5.05 -11.16 -1.53
C ARG A 23 3.53 -11.36 -1.58
N ALA A 24 2.80 -10.69 -0.69
CA ALA A 24 1.34 -10.80 -0.65
C ALA A 24 0.68 -10.27 -1.92
N VAL A 25 1.24 -9.22 -2.52
CA VAL A 25 0.74 -8.63 -3.78
C VAL A 25 1.21 -9.43 -5.00
N GLY A 26 2.23 -10.27 -4.83
CA GLY A 26 2.74 -11.08 -5.93
C GLY A 26 3.73 -10.37 -6.85
N VAL A 27 4.46 -9.36 -6.35
CA VAL A 27 5.48 -8.66 -7.16
C VAL A 27 6.76 -9.50 -7.32
N VAL A 28 6.92 -10.53 -6.51
CA VAL A 28 8.01 -11.49 -6.60
C VAL A 28 7.47 -12.90 -6.45
N THR A 29 8.14 -13.88 -7.08
CA THR A 29 7.85 -15.30 -6.86
C THR A 29 8.53 -15.77 -5.59
N ALA A 30 8.16 -16.98 -5.13
CA ALA A 30 8.82 -17.59 -3.98
C ALA A 30 10.33 -17.80 -4.23
N GLU A 31 10.71 -18.16 -5.46
CA GLU A 31 12.11 -18.31 -5.83
C GLU A 31 12.86 -16.99 -5.82
N GLU A 32 12.25 -15.96 -6.42
CA GLU A 32 12.85 -14.62 -6.42
C GLU A 32 13.03 -14.08 -5.01
N ALA A 33 12.08 -14.34 -4.12
CA ALA A 33 12.19 -13.91 -2.73
C ALA A 33 13.40 -14.53 -2.03
N LYS A 34 13.78 -15.77 -2.38
CA LYS A 34 14.96 -16.44 -1.85
C LYS A 34 16.26 -15.93 -2.48
N GLU A 35 16.25 -15.77 -3.81
CA GLU A 35 17.45 -15.40 -4.56
C GLU A 35 17.76 -13.90 -4.46
N LYS A 36 16.72 -13.07 -4.39
CA LYS A 36 16.83 -11.62 -4.35
C LYS A 36 15.98 -11.07 -3.21
N PRO A 37 16.44 -11.20 -1.95
CA PRO A 37 15.60 -10.82 -0.78
C PRO A 37 15.15 -9.37 -0.76
N SER A 38 15.92 -8.46 -1.35
CA SER A 38 15.59 -7.04 -1.36
C SER A 38 14.65 -6.60 -2.50
N LYS A 39 14.38 -7.48 -3.46
CA LYS A 39 13.60 -7.12 -4.65
C LYS A 39 12.19 -6.66 -4.32
N ALA A 40 11.50 -7.39 -3.45
CA ALA A 40 10.14 -7.04 -3.04
C ALA A 40 10.11 -5.68 -2.36
N THR A 41 11.03 -5.45 -1.42
CA THR A 41 11.17 -4.17 -0.71
C THR A 41 11.40 -3.01 -1.68
N ASP A 42 12.30 -3.19 -2.65
CA ASP A 42 12.62 -2.15 -3.63
C ASP A 42 11.42 -1.81 -4.51
N ILE A 43 10.67 -2.81 -4.96
CA ILE A 43 9.48 -2.60 -5.77
C ILE A 43 8.41 -1.85 -4.98
N ILE A 44 8.15 -2.25 -3.73
CA ILE A 44 7.16 -1.60 -2.88
C ILE A 44 7.58 -0.16 -2.57
N ASN A 45 8.86 0.08 -2.28
CA ASN A 45 9.38 1.44 -2.09
C ASN A 45 9.10 2.33 -3.30
N LYS A 46 9.36 1.84 -4.50
CA LYS A 46 9.09 2.60 -5.72
C LYS A 46 7.61 2.91 -5.89
N ARG A 47 6.75 1.92 -5.67
CA ARG A 47 5.30 2.10 -5.77
C ARG A 47 4.79 3.14 -4.78
N MET A 48 5.25 3.08 -3.54
CA MET A 48 4.82 4.00 -2.49
C MET A 48 5.22 5.44 -2.76
N LYS A 49 6.34 5.65 -3.45
CA LYS A 49 6.87 6.99 -3.75
C LYS A 49 6.36 7.56 -5.07
N GLN A 50 5.61 6.81 -5.86
CA GLN A 50 5.07 7.31 -7.11
C GLN A 50 4.03 8.40 -6.85
N LYS A 51 4.17 9.54 -7.54
CA LYS A 51 3.19 10.62 -7.46
C LYS A 51 1.87 10.24 -8.12
N ASN A 52 1.94 9.39 -9.15
CA ASN A 52 0.78 8.98 -9.94
C ASN A 52 0.58 7.47 -9.85
N ILE A 53 0.49 6.94 -8.63
CA ILE A 53 0.21 5.51 -8.45
C ILE A 53 -1.18 5.21 -9.01
N SER A 54 -1.29 4.13 -9.79
CA SER A 54 -2.58 3.76 -10.36
C SER A 54 -3.55 3.26 -9.28
N VAL A 55 -4.84 3.46 -9.52
CA VAL A 55 -5.89 2.97 -8.61
C VAL A 55 -5.80 1.45 -8.46
N ASN A 56 -5.52 0.73 -9.55
CA ASN A 56 -5.41 -0.72 -9.51
C ASN A 56 -4.25 -1.18 -8.63
N VAL A 57 -3.08 -0.57 -8.78
CA VAL A 57 -1.91 -0.93 -7.98
C VAL A 57 -2.17 -0.61 -6.50
N LEU A 58 -2.72 0.57 -6.20
CA LEU A 58 -3.05 0.95 -4.84
C LEU A 58 -4.09 0.01 -4.24
N SER A 59 -5.13 -0.34 -4.98
CA SER A 59 -6.17 -1.28 -4.53
C SER A 59 -5.60 -2.65 -4.21
N GLU A 60 -4.69 -3.16 -5.02
CA GLU A 60 -4.02 -4.45 -4.78
C GLU A 60 -3.22 -4.43 -3.48
N MET A 61 -2.46 -3.37 -3.25
CA MET A 61 -1.66 -3.23 -2.04
C MET A 61 -2.55 -3.15 -0.79
N LEU A 62 -3.63 -2.37 -0.87
CA LEU A 62 -4.59 -2.23 0.22
C LEU A 62 -5.31 -3.55 0.50
N ALA A 63 -5.76 -4.25 -0.56
CA ALA A 63 -6.42 -5.55 -0.41
C ALA A 63 -5.52 -6.57 0.30
N ALA A 64 -4.23 -6.57 0.00
CA ALA A 64 -3.26 -7.45 0.66
C ALA A 64 -3.16 -7.19 2.16
N MET A 65 -3.55 -6.01 2.61
CA MET A 65 -3.55 -5.62 4.02
C MET A 65 -4.95 -5.64 4.65
N GLY A 66 -5.95 -6.14 3.92
CA GLY A 66 -7.33 -6.23 4.44
C GLY A 66 -8.14 -4.94 4.32
N TYR A 67 -7.70 -4.01 3.49
CA TYR A 67 -8.39 -2.74 3.25
C TYR A 67 -9.06 -2.74 1.88
N THR A 68 -10.09 -1.92 1.75
CA THR A 68 -10.75 -1.67 0.47
C THR A 68 -10.90 -0.17 0.27
N MET A 69 -10.92 0.27 -0.99
CA MET A 69 -11.17 1.65 -1.33
C MET A 69 -12.66 1.84 -1.61
N VAL A 70 -13.21 2.94 -1.10
CA VAL A 70 -14.58 3.33 -1.37
C VAL A 70 -14.61 4.80 -1.78
N ILE A 71 -15.62 5.16 -2.57
CA ILE A 71 -15.86 6.55 -2.97
C ILE A 71 -17.03 7.05 -2.17
N VAL A 72 -16.82 8.13 -1.44
CA VAL A 72 -17.84 8.75 -0.60
C VAL A 72 -17.97 10.23 -0.95
N PRO A 73 -19.14 10.86 -0.70
CA PRO A 73 -19.26 12.30 -0.87
C PRO A 73 -18.26 13.05 -0.01
N ALA A 74 -17.77 14.17 -0.50
CA ALA A 74 -16.84 15.00 0.25
C ALA A 74 -17.50 15.53 1.53
N GLY A 75 -16.71 15.56 2.62
CA GLY A 75 -17.12 16.15 3.89
C GLY A 75 -17.56 15.22 4.99
N PRO A 76 -17.78 13.91 4.79
CA PRO A 76 -18.13 13.04 5.91
C PRO A 76 -16.97 12.95 6.90
N LYS A 77 -17.30 12.72 8.17
CA LYS A 77 -16.28 12.45 9.18
C LYS A 77 -15.74 11.04 8.98
N LEU A 78 -14.42 10.92 9.10
CA LEU A 78 -13.78 9.60 9.06
C LEU A 78 -14.06 8.84 10.36
N LYS A 79 -14.21 7.53 10.21
CA LYS A 79 -14.27 6.60 11.34
C LYS A 79 -12.86 6.15 11.68
N ASP A 80 -12.69 5.53 12.87
CA ASP A 80 -11.40 4.96 13.25
C ASP A 80 -10.93 3.96 12.19
N GLY A 81 -9.67 4.07 11.83
CA GLY A 81 -9.07 3.19 10.81
C GLY A 81 -9.32 3.61 9.37
N GLU A 82 -10.09 4.66 9.14
CA GLU A 82 -10.32 5.21 7.81
C GLU A 82 -9.31 6.31 7.48
N TYR A 83 -8.97 6.42 6.21
CA TYR A 83 -7.98 7.40 5.73
C TYR A 83 -8.54 8.17 4.55
N GLU A 84 -8.25 9.47 4.51
CA GLU A 84 -8.59 10.33 3.37
C GLU A 84 -7.34 10.58 2.54
N VAL A 85 -7.43 10.30 1.23
CA VAL A 85 -6.34 10.54 0.28
C VAL A 85 -6.40 11.98 -0.20
N SER A 86 -5.30 12.72 -0.03
CA SER A 86 -5.19 14.08 -0.51
C SER A 86 -4.68 14.11 -1.94
N VAL A 87 -5.43 14.80 -2.82
CA VAL A 87 -5.13 14.81 -4.27
C VAL A 87 -4.06 15.83 -4.67
N ASN A 88 -3.71 16.75 -3.78
CA ASN A 88 -2.79 17.87 -4.08
C ASN A 88 -1.52 17.88 -3.22
N GLU A 89 -1.08 16.74 -2.76
CA GLU A 89 0.15 16.63 -1.98
C GLU A 89 1.31 16.06 -2.77
#